data_3556585256de27266f75923026a5cc20
#
_entry.id   3556585256de27266f75923026a5cc20
#
_cell.length_a   1.000
_cell.length_b   1.000
_cell.length_c   1.000
_cell.angle_alpha   90.00
_cell.angle_beta   90.00
_cell.angle_gamma   90.00
#
_symmetry.space_group_name_H-M   'P 1'
#
loop_
_entity.id
_entity.type
_entity.pdbx_description
1 polymer ?
#
loop_
_entity_poly.entity_id
_entity_poly.type
_entity_poly.pdbx_seq_one_letter_code
_entity_poly.pdbx_strand_id
1 'polypeptide(L)'
;MATGTGKTRTCIALVDTLMRAGWAERVLFLVDRIALRDQTLEAFKEYLPNEPRWPNQYEKEIATDRRIYVSTYPTMLNIIRDDEAKLSPHFFDLIVVDESHRSIYNTYQDILGYFHTIILGLTATPTNVIDHNTFELFECDEGIPTYAYSYEEAVNNIPPYLCN
;
A
#
# COMPACT_ATOMS: atom_id res chain seq x y z
N MET A 1 1.79 -13.02 0.28
CA MET A 1 0.75 -13.63 1.15
C MET A 1 -0.45 -14.00 0.29
N ALA A 2 -1.04 -15.19 0.45
CA ALA A 2 -2.21 -15.63 -0.32
C ALA A 2 -3.45 -14.72 -0.15
N THR A 3 -4.40 -14.78 -1.10
CA THR A 3 -5.66 -14.04 -1.00
C THR A 3 -6.47 -14.53 0.22
N GLY A 4 -7.09 -13.64 0.97
CA GLY A 4 -7.87 -14.00 2.16
C GLY A 4 -7.06 -14.24 3.45
N THR A 5 -5.73 -14.21 3.42
CA THR A 5 -4.86 -14.41 4.60
C THR A 5 -4.71 -13.19 5.52
N GLY A 6 -5.51 -12.15 5.32
CA GLY A 6 -5.48 -10.94 6.15
C GLY A 6 -4.34 -9.97 5.82
N LYS A 7 -3.85 -9.93 4.57
CA LYS A 7 -2.80 -9.00 4.12
C LYS A 7 -3.00 -7.57 4.61
N THR A 8 -4.19 -7.02 4.39
CA THR A 8 -4.54 -5.66 4.79
C THR A 8 -4.42 -5.47 6.30
N ARG A 9 -4.87 -6.43 7.11
CA ARG A 9 -4.76 -6.36 8.58
C ARG A 9 -3.32 -6.41 9.04
N THR A 10 -2.52 -7.30 8.47
CA THR A 10 -1.07 -7.42 8.75
C THR A 10 -0.36 -6.12 8.39
N CYS A 11 -0.70 -5.54 7.24
CA CYS A 11 -0.13 -4.27 6.81
C CYS A 11 -0.53 -3.12 7.73
N ILE A 12 -1.80 -3.03 8.16
CA ILE A 12 -2.26 -2.01 9.12
C ILE A 12 -1.50 -2.16 10.46
N ALA A 13 -1.29 -3.39 10.94
CA ALA A 13 -0.51 -3.63 12.15
C ALA A 13 0.97 -3.20 12.01
N LEU A 14 1.57 -3.43 10.84
CA LEU A 14 2.91 -2.93 10.55
C LEU A 14 2.95 -1.40 10.53
N VAL A 15 2.00 -0.77 9.84
CA VAL A 15 1.87 0.70 9.79
C VAL A 15 1.72 1.28 11.19
N ASP A 16 0.83 0.71 12.03
CA ASP A 16 0.66 1.13 13.43
C ASP A 16 1.98 1.03 14.21
N THR A 17 2.70 -0.07 14.04
CA THR A 17 3.99 -0.28 14.71
C THR A 17 5.02 0.78 14.29
N LEU A 18 5.14 1.07 13.00
CA LEU A 18 6.07 2.07 12.49
C LEU A 18 5.71 3.48 12.94
N MET A 19 4.40 3.80 12.95
CA MET A 19 3.91 5.09 13.40
C MET A 19 4.15 5.29 14.92
N ARG A 20 3.92 4.27 15.74
CA ARG A 20 4.20 4.31 17.20
C ARG A 20 5.68 4.40 17.50
N ALA A 21 6.51 3.77 16.69
CA ALA A 21 7.97 3.85 16.81
C ALA A 21 8.55 5.20 16.34
N GLY A 22 7.72 6.06 15.72
CA GLY A 22 8.17 7.35 15.18
C GLY A 22 8.98 7.22 13.89
N TRP A 23 8.89 6.07 13.20
CA TRP A 23 9.59 5.82 11.93
C TRP A 23 8.80 6.30 10.71
N ALA A 24 7.50 6.40 10.85
CA ALA A 24 6.63 6.95 9.81
C ALA A 24 5.59 7.89 10.44
N GLU A 25 5.49 9.10 9.92
CA GLU A 25 4.45 10.06 10.29
C GLU A 25 3.30 10.05 9.29
N ARG A 26 3.62 9.98 7.99
CA ARG A 26 2.67 10.00 6.90
C ARG A 26 2.83 8.78 6.01
N VAL A 27 1.76 8.01 5.88
CA VAL A 27 1.74 6.75 5.12
C VAL A 27 0.75 6.87 3.97
N LEU A 28 1.19 6.55 2.76
CA LEU A 28 0.35 6.45 1.58
C LEU A 28 0.03 4.98 1.28
N PHE A 29 -1.24 4.66 1.13
CA PHE A 29 -1.72 3.37 0.67
C PHE A 29 -2.26 3.50 -0.75
N LEU A 30 -1.60 2.88 -1.72
CA LEU A 30 -1.98 2.89 -3.13
C LEU A 30 -2.75 1.62 -3.50
N VAL A 31 -3.92 1.81 -4.10
CA VAL A 31 -4.81 0.75 -4.55
C VAL A 31 -5.23 0.95 -6.00
N ASP A 32 -5.64 -0.13 -6.66
CA ASP A 32 -6.03 -0.10 -8.08
C ASP A 32 -7.39 0.58 -8.31
N ARG A 33 -8.36 0.40 -7.39
CA ARG A 33 -9.76 0.78 -7.61
C ARG A 33 -10.36 1.55 -6.45
N ILE A 34 -11.34 2.40 -6.76
CA ILE A 34 -12.09 3.18 -5.77
C ILE A 34 -12.74 2.27 -4.71
N ALA A 35 -13.32 1.13 -5.11
CA ALA A 35 -13.91 0.19 -4.16
C ALA A 35 -12.89 -0.36 -3.15
N LEU A 36 -11.65 -0.64 -3.58
CA LEU A 36 -10.57 -1.05 -2.68
C LEU A 36 -10.10 0.08 -1.78
N ARG A 37 -10.06 1.33 -2.30
CA ARG A 37 -9.77 2.51 -1.49
C ARG A 37 -10.76 2.65 -0.33
N ASP A 38 -12.05 2.57 -0.63
CA ASP A 38 -13.10 2.72 0.36
C ASP A 38 -13.07 1.58 1.39
N GLN A 39 -12.84 0.35 0.96
CA GLN A 39 -12.64 -0.80 1.85
C GLN A 39 -11.41 -0.63 2.74
N THR A 40 -10.31 -0.14 2.20
CA THR A 40 -9.07 0.11 2.95
C THR A 40 -9.26 1.23 3.98
N LEU A 41 -9.98 2.31 3.61
CA LEU A 41 -10.33 3.38 4.54
C LEU A 41 -11.18 2.89 5.71
N GLU A 42 -12.18 2.03 5.46
CA GLU A 42 -13.00 1.44 6.52
C GLU A 42 -12.16 0.52 7.42
N ALA A 43 -11.24 -0.27 6.84
CA ALA A 43 -10.32 -1.07 7.65
C ALA A 43 -9.41 -0.21 8.55
N PHE A 44 -8.84 0.87 8.03
CA PHE A 44 -8.08 1.81 8.86
C PHE A 44 -8.93 2.48 9.94
N LYS A 45 -10.20 2.76 9.65
CA LYS A 45 -11.13 3.32 10.63
C LYS A 45 -11.45 2.32 11.76
N GLU A 46 -11.54 1.05 11.43
CA GLU A 46 -11.79 -0.02 12.39
C GLU A 46 -10.58 -0.26 13.30
N TYR A 47 -9.37 -0.36 12.71
CA TYR A 47 -8.17 -0.75 13.45
C TYR A 47 -7.38 0.42 14.04
N LEU A 48 -7.43 1.60 13.42
CA LEU A 48 -6.75 2.83 13.86
C LEU A 48 -7.73 4.01 13.90
N PRO A 49 -8.77 3.96 14.76
CA PRO A 49 -9.86 4.94 14.75
C PRO A 49 -9.41 6.37 15.04
N ASN A 50 -8.34 6.55 15.78
CA ASN A 50 -7.85 7.86 16.22
C ASN A 50 -6.90 8.53 15.20
N GLU A 51 -6.40 7.79 14.21
CA GLU A 51 -5.49 8.35 13.23
C GLU A 51 -6.24 9.11 12.13
N PRO A 52 -5.88 10.39 11.87
CA PRO A 52 -6.53 11.19 10.84
C PRO A 52 -6.22 10.63 9.44
N ARG A 53 -7.26 10.47 8.61
CA ARG A 53 -7.20 9.83 7.29
C ARG A 53 -7.64 10.76 6.17
N TRP A 54 -7.11 10.53 4.98
CA TRP A 54 -7.52 11.15 3.73
C TRP A 54 -7.75 10.07 2.65
N PRO A 55 -8.75 10.20 1.76
CA PRO A 55 -9.79 11.22 1.75
C PRO A 55 -10.87 10.98 2.81
N ASN A 56 -11.43 12.06 3.31
CA ASN A 56 -12.71 12.03 4.01
C ASN A 56 -13.84 12.12 2.97
N GLN A 57 -15.08 11.75 3.32
CA GLN A 57 -16.23 11.66 2.40
C GLN A 57 -16.48 12.93 1.56
N TYR A 58 -16.00 14.08 1.99
CA TYR A 58 -16.28 15.38 1.37
C TYR A 58 -15.03 16.09 0.83
N GLU A 59 -13.84 15.50 1.00
CA GLU A 59 -12.57 16.12 0.59
C GLU A 59 -12.27 15.80 -0.87
N LYS A 60 -12.21 16.85 -1.72
CA LYS A 60 -11.77 16.75 -3.12
C LYS A 60 -10.28 17.04 -3.27
N GLU A 61 -9.74 17.89 -2.41
CA GLU A 61 -8.32 18.28 -2.39
C GLU A 61 -7.58 17.48 -1.35
N ILE A 62 -6.27 17.30 -1.58
CA ILE A 62 -5.44 16.58 -0.62
C ILE A 62 -5.20 17.43 0.63
N ALA A 63 -5.60 16.90 1.78
CA ALA A 63 -5.31 17.53 3.07
C ALA A 63 -3.91 17.15 3.54
N THR A 64 -3.08 18.13 3.93
CA THR A 64 -1.68 17.90 4.32
C THR A 64 -1.47 17.60 5.79
N ASP A 65 -2.54 17.67 6.58
CA ASP A 65 -2.57 17.47 8.04
C ASP A 65 -2.98 16.06 8.47
N ARG A 66 -3.06 15.13 7.55
CA ARG A 66 -3.41 13.72 7.81
C ARG A 66 -2.16 12.86 7.99
N ARG A 67 -2.38 11.69 8.58
CA ARG A 67 -1.30 10.70 8.78
C ARG A 67 -1.45 9.49 7.86
N ILE A 68 -2.68 9.12 7.53
CA ILE A 68 -2.98 7.99 6.66
C ILE A 68 -3.66 8.51 5.40
N TYR A 69 -3.10 8.16 4.26
CA TYR A 69 -3.60 8.51 2.94
C TYR A 69 -3.90 7.24 2.16
N VAL A 70 -5.11 7.14 1.62
CA VAL A 70 -5.50 6.02 0.76
C VAL A 70 -5.94 6.58 -0.58
N SER A 71 -5.23 6.25 -1.64
CA SER A 71 -5.48 6.79 -2.96
C SER A 71 -5.46 5.72 -4.03
N THR A 72 -6.15 5.98 -5.14
CA THR A 72 -5.92 5.22 -6.36
C THR A 72 -4.75 5.81 -7.13
N TYR A 73 -4.09 4.99 -7.97
CA TYR A 73 -2.96 5.45 -8.79
C TYR A 73 -3.31 6.65 -9.67
N PRO A 74 -4.43 6.64 -10.44
CA PRO A 74 -4.78 7.79 -11.27
C PRO A 74 -5.00 9.07 -10.44
N THR A 75 -5.60 8.94 -9.26
CA THR A 75 -5.84 10.10 -8.38
C THR A 75 -4.52 10.67 -7.88
N MET A 76 -3.61 9.82 -7.39
CA MET A 76 -2.31 10.29 -6.90
C MET A 76 -1.45 10.89 -8.03
N LEU A 77 -1.48 10.28 -9.22
CA LEU A 77 -0.77 10.80 -10.38
C LEU A 77 -1.26 12.21 -10.77
N ASN A 78 -2.57 12.45 -10.72
CA ASN A 78 -3.13 13.78 -10.97
C ASN A 78 -2.66 14.78 -9.91
N ILE A 79 -2.64 14.38 -8.63
CA ILE A 79 -2.20 15.26 -7.53
C ILE A 79 -0.72 15.66 -7.71
N ILE A 80 0.18 14.73 -8.05
CA ILE A 80 1.61 15.07 -8.22
C ILE A 80 1.89 15.88 -9.49
N ARG A 81 1.01 15.81 -10.50
CA ARG A 81 1.12 16.59 -11.73
C ARG A 81 0.49 17.97 -11.63
N ASP A 82 -0.33 18.19 -10.61
CA ASP A 82 -0.97 19.49 -10.36
C ASP A 82 0.05 20.44 -9.72
N ASP A 83 0.37 21.50 -10.44
CA ASP A 83 1.33 22.52 -9.99
C ASP A 83 0.85 23.30 -8.76
N GLU A 84 -0.46 23.36 -8.51
CA GLU A 84 -1.04 24.04 -7.34
C GLU A 84 -1.04 23.15 -6.08
N ALA A 85 -1.14 21.81 -6.24
CA ALA A 85 -1.22 20.84 -5.15
C ALA A 85 0.12 20.18 -4.83
N LYS A 86 1.26 20.85 -5.08
CA LYS A 86 2.61 20.27 -4.96
C LYS A 86 2.88 19.62 -3.60
N LEU A 87 2.73 18.30 -3.56
CA LEU A 87 3.30 17.51 -2.48
C LEU A 87 4.83 17.46 -2.64
N SER A 88 5.56 17.65 -1.54
CA SER A 88 7.01 17.45 -1.57
C SER A 88 7.35 15.98 -1.91
N PRO A 89 8.44 15.69 -2.64
CA PRO A 89 8.95 14.34 -2.80
C PRO A 89 9.20 13.57 -1.50
N HIS A 90 9.38 14.27 -0.39
CA HIS A 90 9.56 13.72 0.96
C HIS A 90 8.28 13.82 1.81
N PHE A 91 7.10 13.96 1.19
CA PHE A 91 5.85 14.13 1.94
C PHE A 91 5.43 12.86 2.67
N PHE A 92 5.65 11.70 2.08
CA PHE A 92 5.36 10.40 2.68
C PHE A 92 6.63 9.71 3.17
N ASP A 93 6.56 9.07 4.34
CA ASP A 93 7.63 8.28 4.93
C ASP A 93 7.55 6.81 4.54
N LEU A 94 6.35 6.34 4.16
CA LEU A 94 6.09 4.99 3.70
C LEU A 94 5.00 5.00 2.63
N ILE A 95 5.24 4.29 1.54
CA ILE A 95 4.22 3.98 0.53
C ILE A 95 3.95 2.48 0.54
N VAL A 96 2.69 2.11 0.74
CA VAL A 96 2.22 0.73 0.63
C VAL A 96 1.49 0.58 -0.69
N VAL A 97 1.89 -0.41 -1.47
CA VAL A 97 1.34 -0.75 -2.78
C VAL A 97 0.59 -2.07 -2.66
N ASP A 98 -0.73 -2.04 -2.76
CA ASP A 98 -1.55 -3.25 -2.72
C ASP A 98 -1.84 -3.74 -4.15
N GLU A 99 -1.66 -5.05 -4.35
CA GLU A 99 -1.88 -5.77 -5.61
C GLU A 99 -1.25 -5.10 -6.85
N SER A 100 0.07 -5.15 -6.94
CA SER A 100 0.84 -4.63 -8.10
C SER A 100 0.62 -5.49 -9.35
N HIS A 101 -0.55 -5.37 -10.00
CA HIS A 101 -0.83 -6.08 -11.25
C HIS A 101 -0.33 -5.30 -12.48
N ARG A 102 0.05 -6.05 -13.52
CA ARG A 102 0.73 -5.68 -14.77
C ARG A 102 0.22 -4.46 -15.53
N SER A 103 -1.02 -4.04 -15.37
CA SER A 103 -1.65 -3.04 -16.25
C SER A 103 -1.32 -1.58 -15.94
N ILE A 104 -0.64 -1.31 -14.82
CA ILE A 104 -0.43 0.05 -14.32
C ILE A 104 1.06 0.39 -14.14
N TYR A 105 1.95 -0.44 -14.66
CA TYR A 105 3.40 -0.34 -14.45
C TYR A 105 3.99 1.07 -14.69
N ASN A 106 3.66 1.70 -15.81
CA ASN A 106 4.17 3.04 -16.12
C ASN A 106 3.65 4.11 -15.13
N THR A 107 2.40 3.99 -14.68
CA THR A 107 1.80 4.90 -13.71
C THR A 107 2.42 4.72 -12.32
N TYR A 108 2.79 3.50 -11.96
CA TYR A 108 3.53 3.22 -10.72
C TYR A 108 4.89 3.88 -10.72
N GLN A 109 5.65 3.72 -11.80
CA GLN A 109 6.99 4.30 -11.91
C GLN A 109 6.97 5.81 -11.73
N ASP A 110 6.00 6.51 -12.33
CA ASP A 110 5.87 7.96 -12.19
C ASP A 110 5.63 8.37 -10.73
N ILE A 111 4.76 7.63 -10.00
CA ILE A 111 4.44 7.94 -8.61
C ILE A 111 5.59 7.56 -7.67
N LEU A 112 6.11 6.33 -7.80
CA LEU A 112 7.16 5.83 -6.93
C LEU A 112 8.50 6.52 -7.19
N GLY A 113 8.78 6.91 -8.44
CA GLY A 113 9.94 7.73 -8.79
C GLY A 113 9.85 9.18 -8.32
N TYR A 114 8.63 9.70 -8.10
CA TYR A 114 8.43 11.04 -7.57
C TYR A 114 8.73 11.12 -6.06
N PHE A 115 8.26 10.15 -5.27
CA PHE A 115 8.44 10.16 -3.83
C PHE A 115 9.73 9.44 -3.40
N HIS A 116 10.53 10.12 -2.59
CA HIS A 116 11.75 9.57 -1.98
C HIS A 116 11.40 8.96 -0.62
N THR A 117 10.98 7.71 -0.61
CA THR A 117 10.44 7.04 0.59
C THR A 117 10.64 5.54 0.55
N ILE A 118 10.37 4.87 1.66
CA ILE A 118 10.34 3.41 1.72
C ILE A 118 9.07 2.92 1.02
N ILE A 119 9.20 1.89 0.18
CA ILE A 119 8.10 1.29 -0.56
C ILE A 119 7.89 -0.14 -0.08
N LEU A 120 6.65 -0.48 0.30
CA LEU A 120 6.21 -1.80 0.69
C LEU A 120 5.21 -2.35 -0.33
N GLY A 121 5.60 -3.38 -1.08
CA GLY A 121 4.70 -4.08 -2.00
C GLY A 121 3.96 -5.23 -1.33
N LEU A 122 2.65 -5.30 -1.52
CA LEU A 122 1.80 -6.42 -1.13
C LEU A 122 1.33 -7.15 -2.38
N THR A 123 1.52 -8.47 -2.45
CA THR A 123 1.00 -9.29 -3.55
C THR A 123 0.37 -10.58 -3.04
N ALA A 124 -0.70 -11.02 -3.71
CA ALA A 124 -1.36 -12.30 -3.43
C ALA A 124 -0.63 -13.48 -4.07
N THR A 125 0.04 -13.25 -5.19
CA THR A 125 0.68 -14.29 -6.00
C THR A 125 2.15 -13.97 -6.19
N PRO A 126 3.05 -14.51 -5.36
CA PRO A 126 4.45 -14.59 -5.71
C PRO A 126 4.61 -15.72 -6.73
N THR A 127 4.14 -15.52 -7.94
CA THR A 127 4.39 -16.48 -9.02
C THR A 127 5.60 -16.06 -9.81
N ASN A 128 6.35 -17.03 -10.33
CA ASN A 128 7.46 -16.87 -11.29
C ASN A 128 7.07 -16.13 -12.60
N VAL A 129 5.89 -15.51 -12.64
CA VAL A 129 5.28 -14.74 -13.73
C VAL A 129 5.16 -13.25 -13.37
N ILE A 130 5.61 -12.83 -12.18
CA ILE A 130 5.77 -11.40 -11.90
C ILE A 130 6.91 -10.94 -12.80
N ASP A 131 6.59 -10.03 -13.73
CA ASP A 131 7.57 -9.48 -14.66
C ASP A 131 8.82 -9.04 -13.89
N HIS A 132 10.00 -9.29 -14.43
CA HIS A 132 11.29 -8.80 -13.92
C HIS A 132 11.22 -7.36 -13.42
N ASN A 133 10.41 -6.55 -14.03
CA ASN A 133 10.17 -5.15 -13.73
C ASN A 133 9.57 -4.88 -12.34
N THR A 134 8.78 -5.78 -11.77
CA THR A 134 8.20 -5.59 -10.42
C THR A 134 9.25 -5.82 -9.34
N PHE A 135 10.12 -6.80 -9.53
CA PHE A 135 11.21 -7.06 -8.60
C PHE A 135 12.28 -5.96 -8.65
N GLU A 136 12.59 -5.44 -9.84
CA GLU A 136 13.46 -4.27 -10.00
C GLU A 136 12.89 -3.04 -9.30
N LEU A 137 11.58 -2.81 -9.39
CA LEU A 137 10.90 -1.68 -8.75
C LEU A 137 11.01 -1.72 -7.22
N PHE A 138 11.00 -2.92 -6.63
CA PHE A 138 11.11 -3.14 -5.19
C PHE A 138 12.54 -3.52 -4.74
N GLU A 139 13.53 -3.43 -5.65
CA GLU A 139 14.93 -3.78 -5.39
C GLU A 139 15.08 -5.18 -4.76
N CYS A 140 14.21 -6.12 -5.15
CA CYS A 140 14.26 -7.49 -4.67
C CYS A 140 15.26 -8.30 -5.50
N ASP A 141 16.28 -8.84 -4.85
CA ASP A 141 17.29 -9.68 -5.48
C ASP A 141 16.68 -10.97 -6.06
N GLU A 142 17.04 -11.33 -7.29
CA GLU A 142 16.71 -12.60 -7.95
C GLU A 142 15.22 -12.96 -8.04
N GLY A 143 14.31 -11.98 -7.93
CA GLY A 143 12.88 -12.24 -8.01
C GLY A 143 12.29 -12.94 -6.78
N ILE A 144 12.98 -12.87 -5.64
CA ILE A 144 12.53 -13.47 -4.37
C ILE A 144 11.88 -12.36 -3.52
N PRO A 145 10.62 -12.54 -3.07
CA PRO A 145 10.00 -11.57 -2.18
C PRO A 145 10.70 -11.57 -0.81
N THR A 146 10.79 -10.42 -0.17
CA THR A 146 11.37 -10.27 1.18
C THR A 146 10.69 -11.17 2.21
N TYR A 147 9.38 -11.42 2.05
CA TYR A 147 8.59 -12.32 2.89
C TYR A 147 7.49 -12.99 2.06
N ALA A 148 7.32 -14.30 2.23
CA ALA A 148 6.25 -15.08 1.61
C ALA A 148 5.43 -15.81 2.69
N TYR A 149 4.11 -15.91 2.48
CA TYR A 149 3.19 -16.72 3.26
C TYR A 149 2.23 -17.40 2.29
N SER A 150 2.44 -18.69 2.11
CA SER A 150 1.75 -19.47 1.08
C SER A 150 0.33 -19.87 1.52
N TYR A 151 -0.48 -20.32 0.54
CA TYR A 151 -1.80 -20.88 0.82
C TYR A 151 -1.69 -22.14 1.71
N GLU A 152 -0.71 -23.00 1.43
CA GLU A 152 -0.49 -24.24 2.19
C GLU A 152 -0.14 -23.94 3.63
N GLU A 153 0.72 -22.96 3.89
CA GLU A 153 1.02 -22.50 5.24
C GLU A 153 -0.21 -21.96 5.95
N ALA A 154 -1.04 -21.18 5.23
CA ALA A 154 -2.24 -20.60 5.81
C ALA A 154 -3.31 -21.64 6.20
N VAL A 155 -3.42 -22.73 5.43
CA VAL A 155 -4.36 -23.85 5.71
C VAL A 155 -3.81 -24.75 6.83
N ASN A 156 -2.50 -24.99 6.84
CA ASN A 156 -1.88 -25.92 7.78
C ASN A 156 -1.51 -25.26 9.13
N ASN A 157 -1.69 -23.97 9.27
CA ASN A 157 -1.42 -23.26 10.52
C ASN A 157 -2.42 -23.65 11.61
N ILE A 158 -2.05 -23.53 12.89
CA ILE A 158 -2.90 -23.88 14.04
C ILE A 158 -3.11 -22.63 14.91
N PRO A 159 -4.33 -22.05 14.95
CA PRO A 159 -5.51 -22.38 14.12
C PRO A 159 -5.32 -21.97 12.63
N PRO A 160 -5.98 -22.66 11.70
CA PRO A 160 -5.85 -22.32 10.28
C PRO A 160 -6.46 -20.95 9.99
N TYR A 161 -5.78 -20.17 9.14
CA TYR A 161 -6.29 -18.87 8.66
C TYR A 161 -7.27 -19.01 7.50
N LEU A 162 -7.18 -20.12 6.76
CA LEU A 162 -8.07 -20.45 5.66
C LEU A 162 -8.59 -21.87 5.86
N CYS A 163 -9.88 -22.07 5.57
CA CYS A 163 -10.49 -23.40 5.50
C CYS A 163 -10.35 -23.96 4.08
N ASN A 164 -10.15 -25.27 3.98
CA ASN A 164 -10.21 -26.01 2.71
C ASN A 164 -11.63 -25.95 2.10
#